data_34f85ae48100909f207fad352abf3bf0
#
_entry.id   34f85ae48100909f207fad352abf3bf0
#
_cell.length_a   1.000
_cell.length_b   1.000
_cell.length_c   1.000
_cell.angle_alpha   90.00
_cell.angle_beta   90.00
_cell.angle_gamma   90.00
#
_symmetry.space_group_name_H-M   'P 1'
#
loop_
_entity.id
_entity.type
_entity.pdbx_description
1 polymer ?
#
loop_
_entity_poly.entity_id
_entity_poly.type
_entity_poly.pdbx_seq_one_letter_code
_entity_poly.pdbx_strand_id
1 'polypeptide(L)'
;MSHQHILDRLAALRAADAPTHGGRVLSYVYDSGLGEIDELAAAAMRLVQPVNGLDPTTFTSVAVMESEVVAFARDLLGGDSDVVGSVTTGGTESCLLAVKTARDNWRGLSRASGATPRLLAPVTVHAAFQKAAHYFGLELDLVPVLPSGAVSAGALIERMGPDVALVVVSAPSYPHAALDPIAQVAAAAAAQGIDCHVDACIGGWVLPFWSDVEPWDLSVPGVTSLSADLHKFGYAPKGASVLLQRGRDRQRSQYFATTQWPGYPVVNATMLGSKSAGPLAAAWAIVHALGRDGFASLAASCERSTTALVDLVTSIEGLRVVGAPVGPLLAVAMDDSVPADRRIDPHHWADEVRARGFLLQLQPGLAQADGTTLPPTTHLTITPVTEGVLDELGAVLVAAAEAVRGVPPVNAADVLAALPAGMLESIGELDSETALAILQGIGLVSAGAGLPDRMAPFLALIAALPAPLTERLLTELLARAVEPQA
;
A
#
# COMPACT_ATOMS: atom_id res chain seq x y z
N MET A 1 38.24 9.71 5.96
CA MET A 1 37.78 8.69 4.98
C MET A 1 37.79 9.29 3.58
N SER A 2 38.28 8.56 2.55
CA SER A 2 38.16 8.99 1.16
C SER A 2 36.71 8.84 0.68
N HIS A 3 36.34 9.60 -0.38
CA HIS A 3 35.02 9.45 -0.99
C HIS A 3 34.75 8.01 -1.44
N GLN A 4 35.75 7.34 -2.02
CA GLN A 4 35.63 5.95 -2.44
C GLN A 4 35.30 5.03 -1.26
N HIS A 5 35.99 5.15 -0.15
CA HIS A 5 35.72 4.34 1.05
C HIS A 5 34.28 4.52 1.59
N ILE A 6 33.73 5.75 1.49
CA ILE A 6 32.33 6.02 1.88
C ILE A 6 31.37 5.27 0.94
N LEU A 7 31.62 5.32 -0.38
CA LEU A 7 30.81 4.61 -1.37
C LEU A 7 30.91 3.09 -1.24
N ASP A 8 32.11 2.56 -0.98
CA ASP A 8 32.33 1.13 -0.76
C ASP A 8 31.57 0.66 0.51
N ARG A 9 31.57 1.46 1.57
CA ARG A 9 30.79 1.14 2.77
C ARG A 9 29.29 1.15 2.48
N LEU A 10 28.79 2.14 1.72
CA LEU A 10 27.37 2.19 1.33
C LEU A 10 26.98 0.96 0.49
N ALA A 11 27.85 0.57 -0.46
CA ALA A 11 27.64 -0.63 -1.27
C ALA A 11 27.58 -1.90 -0.40
N ALA A 12 28.46 -2.01 0.59
CA ALA A 12 28.46 -3.14 1.54
C ALA A 12 27.19 -3.18 2.40
N LEU A 13 26.69 -2.02 2.86
CA LEU A 13 25.41 -1.93 3.58
C LEU A 13 24.26 -2.36 2.67
N ARG A 14 24.25 -1.89 1.42
CA ARG A 14 23.21 -2.20 0.43
C ARG A 14 23.18 -3.70 0.04
N ALA A 15 24.33 -4.38 0.08
CA ALA A 15 24.44 -5.80 -0.25
C ALA A 15 23.72 -6.72 0.75
N ALA A 16 23.40 -6.23 1.95
CA ALA A 16 22.62 -6.95 2.97
C ALA A 16 21.09 -6.81 2.77
N ASP A 17 20.64 -5.91 1.90
CA ASP A 17 19.21 -5.72 1.65
C ASP A 17 18.64 -6.84 0.78
N ALA A 18 17.32 -7.01 0.86
CA ALA A 18 16.60 -7.86 -0.09
C ALA A 18 16.81 -7.34 -1.54
N PRO A 19 16.89 -8.23 -2.55
CA PRO A 19 17.09 -7.81 -3.92
C PRO A 19 15.91 -6.97 -4.42
N THR A 20 16.23 -5.86 -5.10
CA THR A 20 15.22 -4.96 -5.68
C THR A 20 15.01 -5.18 -7.18
N HIS A 21 15.76 -6.11 -7.78
CA HIS A 21 15.66 -6.49 -9.18
C HIS A 21 15.65 -8.01 -9.33
N GLY A 22 15.16 -8.49 -10.48
CA GLY A 22 15.23 -9.91 -10.86
C GLY A 22 14.08 -10.77 -10.32
N GLY A 23 12.97 -10.19 -9.86
CA GLY A 23 11.72 -10.92 -9.58
C GLY A 23 11.73 -11.84 -8.34
N ARG A 24 12.73 -11.74 -7.45
CA ARG A 24 12.85 -12.58 -6.25
C ARG A 24 12.00 -12.09 -5.07
N VAL A 25 11.54 -10.84 -5.09
CA VAL A 25 10.74 -10.23 -4.03
C VAL A 25 9.39 -9.85 -4.60
N LEU A 26 8.35 -10.54 -4.17
CA LEU A 26 6.97 -10.34 -4.64
C LEU A 26 6.18 -9.45 -3.67
N SER A 27 6.85 -8.45 -3.08
CA SER A 27 6.26 -7.41 -2.24
C SER A 27 7.18 -6.19 -2.18
N TYR A 28 6.64 -4.98 -2.01
CA TYR A 28 7.39 -3.71 -1.87
C TYR A 28 8.27 -3.30 -3.05
N VAL A 29 8.65 -4.21 -3.94
CA VAL A 29 9.49 -3.99 -5.12
C VAL A 29 8.63 -3.90 -6.36
N TYR A 30 8.88 -2.88 -7.19
CA TYR A 30 8.18 -2.66 -8.45
C TYR A 30 9.24 -2.51 -9.54
N ASP A 31 9.66 -3.65 -10.09
CA ASP A 31 10.75 -3.75 -11.06
C ASP A 31 10.17 -3.87 -12.47
N SER A 32 10.52 -2.91 -13.34
CA SER A 32 10.11 -2.94 -14.76
C SER A 32 10.90 -3.95 -15.59
N GLY A 33 12.08 -4.35 -15.11
CA GLY A 33 13.05 -5.14 -15.87
C GLY A 33 13.81 -4.36 -16.94
N LEU A 34 13.62 -3.04 -17.02
CA LEU A 34 14.23 -2.17 -18.03
C LEU A 34 15.35 -1.34 -17.39
N GLY A 35 16.60 -1.85 -17.41
CA GLY A 35 17.74 -1.18 -16.81
C GLY A 35 18.01 0.23 -17.39
N GLU A 36 17.63 0.48 -18.64
CA GLU A 36 17.71 1.81 -19.25
C GLU A 36 16.77 2.84 -18.61
N ILE A 37 15.62 2.38 -18.08
CA ILE A 37 14.68 3.25 -17.36
C ILE A 37 15.24 3.61 -15.98
N ASP A 38 15.90 2.67 -15.30
CA ASP A 38 16.57 2.92 -14.02
C ASP A 38 17.71 3.93 -14.18
N GLU A 39 18.54 3.78 -15.23
CA GLU A 39 19.62 4.71 -15.56
C GLU A 39 19.08 6.10 -15.91
N LEU A 40 18.01 6.17 -16.71
CA LEU A 40 17.34 7.43 -17.03
C LEU A 40 16.80 8.13 -15.77
N ALA A 41 16.14 7.38 -14.88
CA ALA A 41 15.65 7.89 -13.62
C ALA A 41 16.77 8.44 -12.73
N ALA A 42 17.88 7.70 -12.61
CA ALA A 42 19.07 8.13 -11.86
C ALA A 42 19.71 9.39 -12.44
N ALA A 43 19.81 9.49 -13.76
CA ALA A 43 20.33 10.66 -14.45
C ALA A 43 19.43 11.89 -14.25
N ALA A 44 18.10 11.73 -14.38
CA ALA A 44 17.13 12.80 -14.14
C ALA A 44 17.21 13.32 -12.69
N MET A 45 17.27 12.42 -11.70
CA MET A 45 17.42 12.81 -10.29
C MET A 45 18.71 13.61 -10.06
N ARG A 46 19.82 13.21 -10.69
CA ARG A 46 21.12 13.88 -10.55
C ARG A 46 21.08 15.30 -11.11
N LEU A 47 20.38 15.52 -12.24
CA LEU A 47 20.24 16.85 -12.85
C LEU A 47 19.51 17.86 -11.94
N VAL A 48 18.55 17.41 -11.17
CA VAL A 48 17.74 18.27 -10.30
C VAL A 48 18.11 18.16 -8.81
N GLN A 49 19.23 17.53 -8.48
CA GLN A 49 19.66 17.33 -7.08
C GLN A 49 19.62 18.62 -6.23
N PRO A 50 20.06 19.80 -6.71
CA PRO A 50 20.04 21.03 -5.92
C PRO A 50 18.69 21.76 -5.94
N VAL A 51 17.68 21.24 -6.68
CA VAL A 51 16.39 21.91 -6.87
C VAL A 51 15.45 21.62 -5.70
N ASN A 52 14.91 22.70 -5.11
CA ASN A 52 13.88 22.58 -4.09
C ASN A 52 12.48 22.49 -4.73
N GLY A 53 11.82 21.36 -4.55
CA GLY A 53 10.46 21.13 -5.08
C GLY A 53 9.34 21.90 -4.33
N LEU A 54 9.69 22.73 -3.34
CA LEU A 54 8.70 23.53 -2.59
C LEU A 54 8.12 24.66 -3.42
N ASP A 55 8.99 25.39 -4.13
CA ASP A 55 8.62 26.64 -4.80
C ASP A 55 8.74 26.55 -6.33
N PRO A 56 7.63 26.21 -7.00
CA PRO A 56 7.59 26.11 -8.46
C PRO A 56 7.64 27.49 -9.16
N THR A 57 7.56 28.61 -8.42
CA THR A 57 7.71 29.95 -9.00
C THR A 57 9.16 30.36 -9.13
N THR A 58 10.01 29.90 -8.21
CA THR A 58 11.47 30.06 -8.27
C THR A 58 12.10 28.97 -9.14
N PHE A 59 11.69 27.72 -8.97
CA PHE A 59 12.18 26.56 -9.74
C PHE A 59 11.12 26.17 -10.78
N THR A 60 11.05 26.92 -11.87
CA THR A 60 10.00 26.77 -12.90
C THR A 60 10.00 25.40 -13.59
N SER A 61 11.14 24.69 -13.62
CA SER A 61 11.20 23.29 -14.08
C SER A 61 10.31 22.36 -13.26
N VAL A 62 10.14 22.62 -11.96
CA VAL A 62 9.25 21.85 -11.09
C VAL A 62 7.80 22.00 -11.54
N ALA A 63 7.37 23.24 -11.84
CA ALA A 63 6.01 23.49 -12.33
C ALA A 63 5.73 22.77 -13.66
N VAL A 64 6.69 22.78 -14.58
CA VAL A 64 6.53 22.12 -15.88
C VAL A 64 6.46 20.60 -15.71
N MET A 65 7.41 20.00 -15.00
CA MET A 65 7.42 18.55 -14.78
C MET A 65 6.16 18.06 -14.06
N GLU A 66 5.73 18.78 -13.01
CA GLU A 66 4.52 18.42 -12.27
C GLU A 66 3.27 18.56 -13.15
N SER A 67 3.15 19.63 -13.91
CA SER A 67 2.02 19.85 -14.83
C SER A 67 1.92 18.75 -15.88
N GLU A 68 3.03 18.33 -16.49
CA GLU A 68 3.06 17.30 -17.53
C GLU A 68 2.75 15.91 -16.95
N VAL A 69 3.29 15.56 -15.77
CA VAL A 69 2.96 14.30 -15.08
C VAL A 69 1.49 14.25 -14.69
N VAL A 70 0.94 15.34 -14.15
CA VAL A 70 -0.48 15.44 -13.79
C VAL A 70 -1.37 15.34 -15.03
N ALA A 71 -1.00 16.00 -16.13
CA ALA A 71 -1.75 15.93 -17.39
C ALA A 71 -1.77 14.50 -17.94
N PHE A 72 -0.63 13.82 -17.98
CA PHE A 72 -0.55 12.43 -18.43
C PHE A 72 -1.42 11.51 -17.54
N ALA A 73 -1.30 11.64 -16.21
CA ALA A 73 -2.09 10.85 -15.27
C ALA A 73 -3.60 11.12 -15.41
N ARG A 74 -3.99 12.39 -15.55
CA ARG A 74 -5.39 12.78 -15.78
C ARG A 74 -5.96 12.10 -17.04
N ASP A 75 -5.23 12.20 -18.15
CA ASP A 75 -5.67 11.65 -19.44
C ASP A 75 -5.66 10.10 -19.43
N LEU A 76 -4.74 9.48 -18.67
CA LEU A 76 -4.68 8.03 -18.49
C LEU A 76 -5.85 7.50 -17.65
N LEU A 77 -6.26 8.25 -16.62
CA LEU A 77 -7.22 7.85 -15.59
C LEU A 77 -8.64 8.41 -15.82
N GLY A 78 -8.97 8.69 -17.08
CA GLY A 78 -10.34 9.07 -17.48
C GLY A 78 -10.80 10.44 -16.97
N GLY A 79 -9.86 11.33 -16.62
CA GLY A 79 -10.17 12.68 -16.16
C GLY A 79 -10.43 13.63 -17.33
N ASP A 80 -11.39 14.54 -17.16
CA ASP A 80 -11.69 15.64 -18.08
C ASP A 80 -10.94 16.94 -17.69
N SER A 81 -11.27 18.06 -18.36
CA SER A 81 -10.64 19.36 -18.12
C SER A 81 -10.86 19.93 -16.71
N ASP A 82 -11.84 19.46 -15.96
CA ASP A 82 -12.10 19.88 -14.58
C ASP A 82 -11.20 19.17 -13.58
N VAL A 83 -10.55 18.08 -13.98
CA VAL A 83 -9.63 17.35 -13.12
C VAL A 83 -8.29 18.07 -13.04
N VAL A 84 -7.90 18.36 -11.81
CA VAL A 84 -6.62 18.96 -11.43
C VAL A 84 -5.88 18.06 -10.47
N GLY A 85 -4.60 18.28 -10.25
CA GLY A 85 -3.83 17.41 -9.37
C GLY A 85 -2.54 18.00 -8.85
N SER A 86 -1.83 17.20 -8.07
CA SER A 86 -0.50 17.49 -7.55
C SER A 86 0.32 16.19 -7.47
N VAL A 87 1.64 16.32 -7.64
CA VAL A 87 2.56 15.23 -7.33
C VAL A 87 2.96 15.31 -5.86
N THR A 88 2.76 14.21 -5.14
CA THR A 88 3.06 14.06 -3.72
C THR A 88 4.29 13.19 -3.52
N THR A 89 4.74 13.04 -2.29
CA THR A 89 5.92 12.23 -1.93
C THR A 89 5.61 10.73 -1.78
N GLY A 90 4.40 10.30 -2.12
CA GLY A 90 3.99 8.90 -2.10
C GLY A 90 2.52 8.71 -1.77
N GLY A 91 2.03 7.48 -1.94
CA GLY A 91 0.62 7.13 -1.75
C GLY A 91 0.07 7.49 -0.38
N THR A 92 0.84 7.29 0.68
CA THR A 92 0.43 7.70 2.03
C THR A 92 0.14 9.20 2.09
N GLU A 93 0.99 10.06 1.52
CA GLU A 93 0.71 11.50 1.49
C GLU A 93 -0.50 11.83 0.61
N SER A 94 -0.66 11.18 -0.54
CA SER A 94 -1.85 11.34 -1.39
C SER A 94 -3.13 11.00 -0.62
N CYS A 95 -3.17 9.87 0.10
CA CYS A 95 -4.30 9.47 0.94
C CYS A 95 -4.57 10.47 2.08
N LEU A 96 -3.51 10.91 2.79
CA LEU A 96 -3.65 11.92 3.84
C LEU A 96 -4.25 13.22 3.30
N LEU A 97 -3.77 13.69 2.16
CA LEU A 97 -4.25 14.93 1.52
C LEU A 97 -5.68 14.78 0.99
N ALA A 98 -6.06 13.61 0.47
CA ALA A 98 -7.44 13.33 0.06
C ALA A 98 -8.40 13.44 1.27
N VAL A 99 -8.04 12.83 2.41
CA VAL A 99 -8.83 12.90 3.65
C VAL A 99 -8.87 14.32 4.21
N LYS A 100 -7.73 15.03 4.25
CA LYS A 100 -7.68 16.45 4.67
C LYS A 100 -8.59 17.30 3.82
N THR A 101 -8.51 17.13 2.51
CA THR A 101 -9.31 17.90 1.55
C THR A 101 -10.81 17.69 1.78
N ALA A 102 -11.24 16.43 1.86
CA ALA A 102 -12.64 16.10 2.10
C ALA A 102 -13.13 16.59 3.46
N ARG A 103 -12.33 16.45 4.53
CA ARG A 103 -12.64 16.99 5.86
C ARG A 103 -12.85 18.49 5.82
N ASP A 104 -11.96 19.24 5.17
CA ASP A 104 -12.00 20.69 5.16
C ASP A 104 -13.14 21.20 4.27
N ASN A 105 -13.42 20.55 3.15
CA ASN A 105 -14.60 20.78 2.33
C ASN A 105 -15.89 20.53 3.12
N TRP A 106 -15.98 19.40 3.83
CA TRP A 106 -17.12 19.03 4.66
C TRP A 106 -17.35 20.05 5.78
N ARG A 107 -16.29 20.53 6.45
CA ARG A 107 -16.37 21.57 7.50
C ARG A 107 -16.89 22.91 6.97
N GLY A 108 -16.69 23.19 5.71
CA GLY A 108 -17.24 24.38 5.04
C GLY A 108 -18.75 24.32 4.79
N LEU A 109 -19.38 23.16 4.96
CA LEU A 109 -20.83 23.01 4.78
C LEU A 109 -21.61 23.39 6.05
N SER A 110 -22.79 23.97 5.87
CA SER A 110 -23.65 24.36 7.00
C SER A 110 -24.06 23.20 7.92
N ARG A 111 -24.08 21.96 7.39
CA ARG A 111 -24.39 20.74 8.12
C ARG A 111 -23.28 20.28 9.08
N ALA A 112 -22.08 20.86 9.00
CA ALA A 112 -20.92 20.45 9.80
C ALA A 112 -20.90 21.01 11.23
N SER A 113 -21.86 21.86 11.61
CA SER A 113 -21.84 22.57 12.89
C SER A 113 -21.84 21.63 14.09
N GLY A 114 -20.71 21.56 14.79
CA GLY A 114 -20.54 20.78 16.03
C GLY A 114 -20.40 19.26 15.88
N ALA A 115 -20.44 18.74 14.65
CA ALA A 115 -20.26 17.31 14.40
C ALA A 115 -18.79 16.94 14.12
N THR A 116 -18.41 15.70 14.44
CA THR A 116 -17.15 15.11 14.03
C THR A 116 -17.30 14.49 12.64
N PRO A 117 -16.47 14.84 11.65
CA PRO A 117 -16.54 14.22 10.34
C PRO A 117 -16.15 12.76 10.40
N ARG A 118 -16.81 11.91 9.61
CA ARG A 118 -16.57 10.48 9.52
C ARG A 118 -15.91 10.11 8.19
N LEU A 119 -14.94 9.20 8.26
CA LEU A 119 -14.32 8.52 7.11
C LEU A 119 -14.92 7.12 7.01
N LEU A 120 -15.63 6.83 5.92
CA LEU A 120 -16.26 5.55 5.63
C LEU A 120 -15.44 4.75 4.62
N ALA A 121 -15.10 3.50 4.93
CA ALA A 121 -14.29 2.67 4.04
C ALA A 121 -14.49 1.17 4.31
N PRO A 122 -14.16 0.26 3.37
CA PRO A 122 -14.03 -1.17 3.66
C PRO A 122 -12.90 -1.42 4.65
N VAL A 123 -12.97 -2.51 5.42
CA VAL A 123 -11.88 -2.93 6.33
C VAL A 123 -10.56 -3.22 5.57
N THR A 124 -10.65 -3.49 4.27
CA THR A 124 -9.50 -3.72 3.37
C THR A 124 -8.82 -2.45 2.86
N VAL A 125 -9.33 -1.27 3.25
CA VAL A 125 -8.72 0.02 2.89
C VAL A 125 -7.27 0.10 3.38
N HIS A 126 -6.39 0.73 2.61
CA HIS A 126 -4.99 0.87 3.01
C HIS A 126 -4.85 1.63 4.34
N ALA A 127 -3.93 1.17 5.21
CA ALA A 127 -3.71 1.73 6.54
C ALA A 127 -3.41 3.25 6.56
N ALA A 128 -3.01 3.84 5.43
CA ALA A 128 -2.85 5.29 5.30
C ALA A 128 -4.14 6.07 5.60
N PHE A 129 -5.32 5.50 5.36
CA PHE A 129 -6.60 6.12 5.68
C PHE A 129 -6.92 6.06 7.18
N GLN A 130 -6.55 4.97 7.86
CA GLN A 130 -6.62 4.89 9.33
C GLN A 130 -5.70 5.95 9.97
N LYS A 131 -4.45 6.05 9.45
CA LYS A 131 -3.49 7.09 9.85
C LYS A 131 -4.04 8.50 9.61
N ALA A 132 -4.68 8.73 8.47
CA ALA A 132 -5.28 10.03 8.13
C ALA A 132 -6.44 10.38 9.07
N ALA A 133 -7.34 9.44 9.37
CA ALA A 133 -8.43 9.64 10.32
C ALA A 133 -7.89 10.02 11.71
N HIS A 134 -6.86 9.30 12.18
CA HIS A 134 -6.19 9.60 13.44
C HIS A 134 -5.53 10.99 13.45
N TYR A 135 -4.78 11.35 12.41
CA TYR A 135 -4.05 12.63 12.36
C TYR A 135 -4.98 13.85 12.20
N PHE A 136 -6.07 13.69 11.50
CA PHE A 136 -6.95 14.81 11.16
C PHE A 136 -8.25 14.84 11.97
N GLY A 137 -8.41 13.92 12.93
CA GLY A 137 -9.55 13.90 13.85
C GLY A 137 -10.87 13.58 13.16
N LEU A 138 -10.89 12.53 12.34
CA LEU A 138 -12.11 11.95 11.81
C LEU A 138 -12.46 10.68 12.58
N GLU A 139 -13.75 10.42 12.73
CA GLU A 139 -14.24 9.11 13.14
C GLU A 139 -14.06 8.12 11.98
N LEU A 140 -13.45 6.96 12.26
CA LEU A 140 -13.21 5.92 11.26
C LEU A 140 -14.32 4.87 11.33
N ASP A 141 -15.06 4.68 10.25
CA ASP A 141 -16.10 3.66 10.11
C ASP A 141 -15.67 2.62 9.07
N LEU A 142 -15.26 1.45 9.54
CA LEU A 142 -14.81 0.34 8.72
C LEU A 142 -15.94 -0.67 8.49
N VAL A 143 -16.26 -0.88 7.23
CA VAL A 143 -17.30 -1.83 6.78
C VAL A 143 -16.68 -3.20 6.57
N PRO A 144 -17.23 -4.27 7.17
CA PRO A 144 -16.80 -5.64 6.91
C PRO A 144 -16.88 -6.02 5.45
N VAL A 145 -15.96 -6.89 5.01
CA VAL A 145 -15.92 -7.44 3.66
C VAL A 145 -16.28 -8.92 3.66
N LEU A 146 -16.68 -9.43 2.50
CA LEU A 146 -16.96 -10.85 2.30
C LEU A 146 -15.68 -11.69 2.39
N PRO A 147 -15.77 -13.03 2.55
CA PRO A 147 -14.60 -13.91 2.52
C PRO A 147 -13.78 -13.85 1.23
N SER A 148 -14.34 -13.29 0.16
CA SER A 148 -13.65 -12.98 -1.11
C SER A 148 -12.78 -11.74 -1.06
N GLY A 149 -12.81 -10.96 0.05
CA GLY A 149 -12.16 -9.66 0.16
C GLY A 149 -12.95 -8.49 -0.44
N ALA A 150 -14.05 -8.76 -1.12
CA ALA A 150 -14.89 -7.71 -1.72
C ALA A 150 -15.88 -7.12 -0.70
N VAL A 151 -16.08 -5.81 -0.73
CA VAL A 151 -17.11 -5.12 0.06
C VAL A 151 -18.45 -5.12 -0.68
N SER A 152 -19.55 -5.21 0.06
CA SER A 152 -20.90 -4.99 -0.50
C SER A 152 -21.15 -3.50 -0.71
N ALA A 153 -21.58 -3.10 -1.90
CA ALA A 153 -22.03 -1.73 -2.17
C ALA A 153 -23.13 -1.31 -1.19
N GLY A 154 -24.13 -2.20 -0.96
CA GLY A 154 -25.22 -1.95 -0.02
C GLY A 154 -24.73 -1.63 1.39
N ALA A 155 -23.76 -2.41 1.90
CA ALA A 155 -23.21 -2.21 3.24
C ALA A 155 -22.50 -0.85 3.40
N LEU A 156 -21.82 -0.35 2.36
CA LEU A 156 -21.25 1.00 2.37
C LEU A 156 -22.35 2.07 2.27
N ILE A 157 -23.31 1.89 1.36
CA ILE A 157 -24.38 2.87 1.11
C ILE A 157 -25.27 3.07 2.32
N GLU A 158 -25.63 2.00 3.04
CA GLU A 158 -26.45 2.06 4.26
C GLU A 158 -25.81 2.87 5.40
N ARG A 159 -24.48 3.00 5.39
CA ARG A 159 -23.73 3.79 6.40
C ARG A 159 -23.45 5.23 5.96
N MET A 160 -23.80 5.61 4.74
CA MET A 160 -23.66 7.00 4.30
C MET A 160 -24.65 7.89 5.04
N GLY A 161 -24.18 9.08 5.45
CA GLY A 161 -24.97 10.07 6.16
C GLY A 161 -24.35 11.45 6.09
N PRO A 162 -25.01 12.48 6.63
CA PRO A 162 -24.56 13.87 6.55
C PRO A 162 -23.25 14.14 7.32
N ASP A 163 -22.84 13.25 8.18
CA ASP A 163 -21.60 13.25 8.95
C ASP A 163 -20.42 12.62 8.19
N VAL A 164 -20.68 11.88 7.09
CA VAL A 164 -19.63 11.32 6.25
C VAL A 164 -18.99 12.43 5.41
N ALA A 165 -17.71 12.68 5.67
CA ALA A 165 -16.92 13.61 4.87
C ALA A 165 -16.34 12.95 3.62
N LEU A 166 -15.97 11.67 3.71
CA LEU A 166 -15.35 10.93 2.63
C LEU A 166 -15.76 9.47 2.70
N VAL A 167 -16.13 8.88 1.55
CA VAL A 167 -16.11 7.44 1.34
C VAL A 167 -14.91 7.06 0.49
N VAL A 168 -14.19 6.01 0.89
CA VAL A 168 -13.01 5.49 0.17
C VAL A 168 -13.31 4.11 -0.38
N VAL A 169 -12.94 3.88 -1.63
CA VAL A 169 -13.00 2.60 -2.34
C VAL A 169 -11.68 2.37 -3.06
N SER A 170 -11.29 1.12 -3.29
CA SER A 170 -9.96 0.76 -3.80
C SER A 170 -10.02 0.12 -5.19
N ALA A 171 -9.03 0.42 -6.02
CA ALA A 171 -8.85 -0.14 -7.35
C ALA A 171 -7.41 -0.67 -7.56
N PRO A 172 -7.13 -1.95 -7.20
CA PRO A 172 -7.87 -2.83 -6.29
C PRO A 172 -7.44 -2.64 -4.82
N SER A 173 -8.12 -3.31 -3.88
CA SER A 173 -7.68 -3.40 -2.49
C SER A 173 -6.37 -4.19 -2.40
N TYR A 174 -5.41 -3.70 -1.63
CA TYR A 174 -4.09 -4.34 -1.51
C TYR A 174 -4.16 -5.75 -0.92
N PRO A 175 -4.90 -6.02 0.18
CA PRO A 175 -4.85 -7.34 0.82
C PRO A 175 -5.31 -8.49 -0.07
N HIS A 176 -6.36 -8.29 -0.85
CA HIS A 176 -7.06 -9.37 -1.56
C HIS A 176 -7.22 -9.14 -3.06
N ALA A 177 -6.66 -8.06 -3.61
CA ALA A 177 -6.81 -7.71 -5.03
C ALA A 177 -8.28 -7.56 -5.49
N ALA A 178 -9.21 -7.30 -4.58
CA ALA A 178 -10.62 -7.10 -4.91
C ALA A 178 -10.84 -5.68 -5.44
N LEU A 179 -11.52 -5.56 -6.57
CA LEU A 179 -12.03 -4.28 -7.06
C LEU A 179 -13.30 -3.94 -6.26
N ASP A 180 -13.31 -2.80 -5.58
CA ASP A 180 -14.49 -2.34 -4.85
C ASP A 180 -15.62 -1.92 -5.82
N PRO A 181 -16.89 -1.90 -5.41
CA PRO A 181 -18.03 -1.56 -6.25
C PRO A 181 -18.14 -0.05 -6.50
N ILE A 182 -17.12 0.52 -7.16
CA ILE A 182 -16.84 1.96 -7.26
C ILE A 182 -18.01 2.73 -7.87
N ALA A 183 -18.56 2.25 -9.00
CA ALA A 183 -19.64 2.95 -9.70
C ALA A 183 -20.90 3.11 -8.84
N GLN A 184 -21.27 2.08 -8.09
CA GLN A 184 -22.45 2.09 -7.22
C GLN A 184 -22.25 3.00 -6.01
N VAL A 185 -21.07 2.92 -5.38
CA VAL A 185 -20.72 3.71 -4.20
C VAL A 185 -20.58 5.19 -4.56
N ALA A 186 -19.89 5.51 -5.67
CA ALA A 186 -19.72 6.87 -6.14
C ALA A 186 -21.05 7.56 -6.50
N ALA A 187 -21.97 6.84 -7.16
CA ALA A 187 -23.29 7.37 -7.47
C ALA A 187 -24.10 7.67 -6.21
N ALA A 188 -24.06 6.80 -5.20
CA ALA A 188 -24.77 7.02 -3.93
C ALA A 188 -24.14 8.16 -3.11
N ALA A 189 -22.82 8.28 -3.10
CA ALA A 189 -22.10 9.37 -2.48
C ALA A 189 -22.45 10.72 -3.10
N ALA A 190 -22.45 10.79 -4.43
CA ALA A 190 -22.82 11.99 -5.17
C ALA A 190 -24.25 12.44 -4.88
N ALA A 191 -25.22 11.52 -4.78
CA ALA A 191 -26.60 11.81 -4.46
C ALA A 191 -26.77 12.44 -3.07
N GLN A 192 -25.82 12.21 -2.14
CA GLN A 192 -25.81 12.77 -0.79
C GLN A 192 -24.80 13.91 -0.61
N GLY A 193 -24.08 14.30 -1.67
CA GLY A 193 -23.03 15.32 -1.62
C GLY A 193 -21.86 14.92 -0.73
N ILE A 194 -21.51 13.63 -0.71
CA ILE A 194 -20.35 13.05 -0.02
C ILE A 194 -19.21 12.94 -1.03
N ASP A 195 -17.99 13.28 -0.61
CA ASP A 195 -16.81 13.06 -1.44
C ASP A 195 -16.50 11.55 -1.55
N CYS A 196 -16.14 11.07 -2.77
CA CYS A 196 -15.77 9.70 -3.05
C CYS A 196 -14.33 9.65 -3.59
N HIS A 197 -13.44 8.99 -2.87
CA HIS A 197 -12.05 8.81 -3.27
C HIS A 197 -11.79 7.39 -3.75
N VAL A 198 -11.11 7.25 -4.88
CA VAL A 198 -10.60 5.97 -5.37
C VAL A 198 -9.13 5.86 -5.01
N ASP A 199 -8.79 4.92 -4.13
CA ASP A 199 -7.40 4.52 -3.89
C ASP A 199 -6.95 3.57 -5.00
N ALA A 200 -6.31 4.15 -6.02
CA ALA A 200 -5.67 3.43 -7.10
C ALA A 200 -4.13 3.51 -7.01
N CYS A 201 -3.59 3.60 -5.80
CA CYS A 201 -2.13 3.63 -5.58
C CYS A 201 -1.42 2.44 -6.23
N ILE A 202 -2.07 1.27 -6.31
CA ILE A 202 -1.60 0.11 -7.08
C ILE A 202 -2.08 0.17 -8.53
N GLY A 203 -3.40 0.30 -8.73
CA GLY A 203 -4.01 0.08 -10.03
C GLY A 203 -3.81 1.21 -11.03
N GLY A 204 -3.55 2.44 -10.59
CA GLY A 204 -3.60 3.61 -11.44
C GLY A 204 -2.67 3.60 -12.67
N TRP A 205 -1.56 2.90 -12.60
CA TRP A 205 -0.59 2.79 -13.69
C TRP A 205 -0.60 1.44 -14.42
N VAL A 206 -1.49 0.52 -14.03
CA VAL A 206 -1.59 -0.83 -14.61
C VAL A 206 -3.00 -1.18 -15.06
N LEU A 207 -4.04 -0.85 -14.30
CA LEU A 207 -5.42 -1.17 -14.64
C LEU A 207 -5.95 -0.47 -15.91
N PRO A 208 -5.50 0.74 -16.33
CA PRO A 208 -5.92 1.30 -17.62
C PRO A 208 -5.57 0.45 -18.83
N PHE A 209 -4.70 -0.55 -18.66
CA PHE A 209 -4.22 -1.48 -19.70
C PHE A 209 -4.61 -2.93 -19.40
N TRP A 210 -5.34 -3.18 -18.32
CA TRP A 210 -5.78 -4.52 -17.91
C TRP A 210 -7.08 -4.91 -18.60
N SER A 211 -7.20 -6.18 -18.96
CA SER A 211 -8.41 -6.69 -19.65
C SER A 211 -9.60 -6.78 -18.70
N ASP A 212 -10.79 -6.53 -19.20
CA ASP A 212 -12.09 -6.82 -18.56
C ASP A 212 -12.28 -6.24 -17.14
N VAL A 213 -11.80 -5.00 -16.90
CA VAL A 213 -11.99 -4.30 -15.62
C VAL A 213 -13.26 -3.45 -15.66
N GLU A 214 -14.12 -3.62 -14.66
CA GLU A 214 -15.27 -2.75 -14.42
C GLU A 214 -14.82 -1.27 -14.29
N PRO A 215 -15.66 -0.27 -14.66
CA PRO A 215 -15.31 1.14 -14.53
C PRO A 215 -14.93 1.53 -13.09
N TRP A 216 -13.75 2.15 -12.92
CA TRP A 216 -13.18 2.39 -11.60
C TRP A 216 -12.50 3.75 -11.42
N ASP A 217 -12.23 4.49 -12.49
CA ASP A 217 -11.42 5.69 -12.52
C ASP A 217 -12.25 6.99 -12.49
N LEU A 218 -11.65 8.11 -12.85
CA LEU A 218 -12.33 9.42 -12.89
C LEU A 218 -13.41 9.53 -13.97
N SER A 219 -13.53 8.58 -14.89
CA SER A 219 -14.66 8.52 -15.81
C SER A 219 -15.96 8.11 -15.13
N VAL A 220 -15.88 7.50 -13.94
CA VAL A 220 -17.05 7.10 -13.15
C VAL A 220 -17.70 8.34 -12.53
N PRO A 221 -18.99 8.62 -12.84
CA PRO A 221 -19.71 9.73 -12.25
C PRO A 221 -19.78 9.62 -10.72
N GLY A 222 -19.44 10.71 -10.01
CA GLY A 222 -19.45 10.73 -8.55
C GLY A 222 -18.08 10.51 -7.91
N VAL A 223 -17.09 9.98 -8.63
CA VAL A 223 -15.70 9.97 -8.16
C VAL A 223 -15.17 11.41 -8.11
N THR A 224 -14.74 11.84 -6.91
CA THR A 224 -14.28 13.21 -6.66
C THR A 224 -12.79 13.36 -6.59
N SER A 225 -12.07 12.29 -6.27
CA SER A 225 -10.60 12.25 -6.24
C SER A 225 -10.06 10.84 -6.44
N LEU A 226 -8.78 10.75 -6.84
CA LEU A 226 -8.09 9.49 -7.10
C LEU A 226 -6.61 9.65 -6.79
N SER A 227 -6.01 8.65 -6.13
CA SER A 227 -4.57 8.55 -5.90
C SER A 227 -3.94 7.43 -6.72
N ALA A 228 -2.74 7.69 -7.32
CA ALA A 228 -2.02 6.72 -8.15
C ALA A 228 -0.50 6.85 -7.96
N ASP A 229 0.16 5.77 -7.51
CA ASP A 229 1.57 5.81 -7.16
C ASP A 229 2.50 5.60 -8.36
N LEU A 230 3.20 6.67 -8.74
CA LEU A 230 4.27 6.60 -9.74
C LEU A 230 5.40 5.65 -9.30
N HIS A 231 5.70 5.60 -8.00
CA HIS A 231 6.75 4.76 -7.43
C HIS A 231 6.33 3.29 -7.20
N LYS A 232 5.19 2.87 -7.75
CA LYS A 232 4.75 1.47 -7.84
C LYS A 232 4.74 1.04 -9.31
N PHE A 233 3.61 0.85 -9.93
CA PHE A 233 3.52 0.47 -11.34
C PHE A 233 3.76 1.63 -12.34
N GLY A 234 4.10 2.82 -11.83
CA GLY A 234 4.74 3.88 -12.62
C GLY A 234 6.25 3.76 -12.67
N TYR A 235 6.84 2.76 -11.98
CA TYR A 235 8.27 2.37 -11.98
C TYR A 235 9.23 3.47 -11.57
N ALA A 236 8.76 4.58 -11.03
CA ALA A 236 9.61 5.66 -10.52
C ALA A 236 10.30 5.26 -9.19
N PRO A 237 11.46 5.83 -8.88
CA PRO A 237 12.05 5.73 -7.54
C PRO A 237 11.07 6.19 -6.47
N LYS A 238 11.20 5.63 -5.24
CA LYS A 238 10.32 5.98 -4.11
C LYS A 238 10.30 7.48 -3.88
N GLY A 239 9.10 8.01 -3.57
CA GLY A 239 8.90 9.44 -3.33
C GLY A 239 8.05 10.16 -4.39
N ALA A 240 7.26 9.43 -5.20
CA ALA A 240 6.37 10.01 -6.20
C ALA A 240 5.00 9.30 -6.25
N SER A 241 3.92 10.08 -6.14
CA SER A 241 2.53 9.67 -6.33
C SER A 241 1.74 10.85 -6.92
N VAL A 242 0.61 10.60 -7.56
CA VAL A 242 -0.30 11.63 -8.05
C VAL A 242 -1.58 11.59 -7.22
N LEU A 243 -2.02 12.77 -6.77
CA LEU A 243 -3.38 12.98 -6.27
C LEU A 243 -4.13 13.84 -7.27
N LEU A 244 -5.16 13.27 -7.89
CA LEU A 244 -6.07 13.94 -8.80
C LEU A 244 -7.38 14.28 -8.08
N GLN A 245 -7.94 15.44 -8.40
CA GLN A 245 -9.18 15.94 -7.79
C GLN A 245 -10.06 16.58 -8.84
N ARG A 246 -11.37 16.34 -8.77
CA ARG A 246 -12.35 16.98 -9.63
C ARG A 246 -12.72 18.35 -9.08
N GLY A 247 -12.33 19.38 -9.82
CA GLY A 247 -12.62 20.78 -9.53
C GLY A 247 -11.55 21.49 -8.69
N ARG A 248 -11.17 22.68 -9.15
CA ARG A 248 -10.21 23.56 -8.48
C ARG A 248 -10.67 23.97 -7.07
N ASP A 249 -11.97 24.17 -6.88
CA ASP A 249 -12.53 24.57 -5.60
C ASP A 249 -12.36 23.47 -4.54
N ARG A 250 -12.47 22.18 -4.93
CA ARG A 250 -12.17 21.06 -4.05
C ARG A 250 -10.68 21.00 -3.74
N GLN A 251 -9.82 21.09 -4.74
CA GLN A 251 -8.37 21.04 -4.55
C GLN A 251 -7.85 22.16 -3.64
N ARG A 252 -8.52 23.32 -3.60
CA ARG A 252 -8.11 24.44 -2.74
C ARG A 252 -7.98 24.03 -1.28
N SER A 253 -8.84 23.15 -0.79
CA SER A 253 -8.79 22.63 0.58
C SER A 253 -7.63 21.64 0.81
N GLN A 254 -6.90 21.20 -0.23
CA GLN A 254 -5.65 20.47 -0.08
C GLN A 254 -4.53 21.36 0.45
N TYR A 255 -4.49 22.60 0.01
CA TYR A 255 -3.42 23.54 0.33
C TYR A 255 -3.47 24.01 1.78
N PHE A 256 -2.28 24.26 2.34
CA PHE A 256 -2.13 25.11 3.53
C PHE A 256 -1.56 26.45 3.11
N ALA A 257 -2.12 27.53 3.60
CA ALA A 257 -1.60 28.88 3.35
C ALA A 257 -1.63 29.72 4.62
N THR A 258 -0.58 30.52 4.85
CA THR A 258 -0.52 31.49 5.93
C THR A 258 0.31 32.71 5.57
N THR A 259 -0.13 33.88 6.07
CA THR A 259 0.64 35.11 6.11
C THR A 259 0.89 35.57 7.56
N GLN A 260 0.54 34.74 8.54
CA GLN A 260 0.56 35.04 9.98
C GLN A 260 1.88 34.63 10.64
N TRP A 261 3.01 34.89 9.97
CA TRP A 261 4.35 34.71 10.53
C TRP A 261 5.33 35.71 9.90
N PRO A 262 6.46 36.07 10.53
CA PRO A 262 7.33 37.17 10.10
C PRO A 262 8.31 36.81 8.96
N GLY A 263 8.26 35.60 8.41
CA GLY A 263 9.11 35.19 7.30
C GLY A 263 8.55 35.65 5.95
N TYR A 264 8.12 34.70 5.15
CA TYR A 264 7.49 34.92 3.83
C TYR A 264 6.08 34.29 3.81
N PRO A 265 5.17 34.72 2.93
CA PRO A 265 3.90 34.01 2.75
C PRO A 265 4.12 32.57 2.37
N VAL A 266 3.51 31.63 3.09
CA VAL A 266 3.64 30.19 2.85
C VAL A 266 2.39 29.68 2.16
N VAL A 267 2.59 28.92 1.06
CA VAL A 267 1.54 28.12 0.42
C VAL A 267 2.12 26.75 0.11
N ASN A 268 1.57 25.69 0.70
CA ASN A 268 2.02 24.31 0.50
C ASN A 268 0.89 23.45 -0.06
N ALA A 269 1.15 22.79 -1.17
CA ALA A 269 0.26 21.79 -1.77
C ALA A 269 0.42 20.40 -1.14
N THR A 270 1.53 20.15 -0.41
CA THR A 270 1.94 18.86 0.15
C THR A 270 2.18 18.98 1.65
N MET A 271 2.30 17.83 2.34
CA MET A 271 2.62 17.79 3.78
C MET A 271 4.02 18.31 4.07
N LEU A 272 4.95 18.14 3.14
CA LEU A 272 6.31 18.64 3.26
C LEU A 272 6.40 20.11 2.85
N GLY A 273 7.30 20.85 3.50
CA GLY A 273 7.83 22.12 3.02
C GLY A 273 8.88 21.88 1.94
N SER A 274 10.16 22.13 2.25
CA SER A 274 11.28 21.80 1.35
C SER A 274 11.28 20.30 1.03
N LYS A 275 11.32 19.96 -0.24
CA LYS A 275 11.34 18.58 -0.73
C LYS A 275 12.26 18.45 -1.94
N SER A 276 12.81 17.25 -2.16
CA SER A 276 13.60 16.94 -3.36
C SER A 276 12.72 17.00 -4.60
N ALA A 277 13.24 17.59 -5.68
CA ALA A 277 12.65 17.47 -7.01
C ALA A 277 13.02 16.17 -7.74
N GLY A 278 13.95 15.37 -7.16
CA GLY A 278 14.48 14.15 -7.79
C GLY A 278 13.41 13.13 -8.17
N PRO A 279 12.55 12.66 -7.25
CA PRO A 279 11.50 11.68 -7.58
C PRO A 279 10.51 12.19 -8.64
N LEU A 280 10.18 13.49 -8.64
CA LEU A 280 9.35 14.10 -9.68
C LEU A 280 10.06 14.07 -11.05
N ALA A 281 11.33 14.43 -11.10
CA ALA A 281 12.10 14.43 -12.35
C ALA A 281 12.27 13.00 -12.92
N ALA A 282 12.51 12.03 -12.05
CA ALA A 282 12.58 10.62 -12.45
C ALA A 282 11.22 10.14 -13.00
N ALA A 283 10.13 10.43 -12.29
CA ALA A 283 8.79 10.08 -12.74
C ALA A 283 8.43 10.74 -14.07
N TRP A 284 8.76 12.03 -14.24
CA TRP A 284 8.57 12.76 -15.47
C TRP A 284 9.34 12.11 -16.64
N ALA A 285 10.62 11.77 -16.41
CA ALA A 285 11.45 11.15 -17.44
C ALA A 285 10.91 9.77 -17.86
N ILE A 286 10.49 8.95 -16.89
CA ILE A 286 9.92 7.62 -17.13
C ILE A 286 8.61 7.71 -17.90
N VAL A 287 7.70 8.62 -17.51
CA VAL A 287 6.43 8.83 -18.21
C VAL A 287 6.64 9.20 -19.67
N HIS A 288 7.63 10.07 -19.95
CA HIS A 288 7.98 10.46 -21.33
C HIS A 288 8.66 9.33 -22.11
N ALA A 289 9.51 8.53 -21.45
CA ALA A 289 10.21 7.44 -22.12
C ALA A 289 9.29 6.27 -22.46
N LEU A 290 8.42 5.87 -21.53
CA LEU A 290 7.50 4.75 -21.71
C LEU A 290 6.27 5.14 -22.54
N GLY A 291 5.68 6.32 -22.27
CA GLY A 291 4.40 6.69 -22.87
C GLY A 291 3.32 5.64 -22.59
N ARG A 292 2.17 5.75 -23.25
CA ARG A 292 1.07 4.77 -23.08
C ARG A 292 1.46 3.37 -23.53
N ASP A 293 2.20 3.25 -24.62
CA ASP A 293 2.55 1.95 -25.22
C ASP A 293 3.53 1.17 -24.35
N GLY A 294 4.53 1.86 -23.75
CA GLY A 294 5.47 1.24 -22.80
C GLY A 294 4.75 0.72 -21.55
N PHE A 295 3.89 1.54 -20.96
CA PHE A 295 3.08 1.09 -19.80
C PHE A 295 2.14 -0.07 -20.17
N ALA A 296 1.51 -0.04 -21.35
CA ALA A 296 0.66 -1.12 -21.83
C ALA A 296 1.44 -2.45 -21.97
N SER A 297 2.66 -2.39 -22.54
CA SER A 297 3.50 -3.57 -22.67
C SER A 297 3.89 -4.18 -21.31
N LEU A 298 4.26 -3.33 -20.34
CA LEU A 298 4.61 -3.78 -18.99
C LEU A 298 3.39 -4.34 -18.24
N ALA A 299 2.21 -3.71 -18.38
CA ALA A 299 0.97 -4.20 -17.80
C ALA A 299 0.57 -5.56 -18.38
N ALA A 300 0.71 -5.76 -19.69
CA ALA A 300 0.43 -7.04 -20.33
C ALA A 300 1.33 -8.19 -19.82
N SER A 301 2.62 -7.91 -19.54
CA SER A 301 3.52 -8.87 -18.89
C SER A 301 3.04 -9.23 -17.47
N CYS A 302 2.62 -8.24 -16.69
CA CYS A 302 2.02 -8.49 -15.37
C CYS A 302 0.76 -9.35 -15.47
N GLU A 303 -0.13 -9.07 -16.45
CA GLU A 303 -1.40 -9.78 -16.63
C GLU A 303 -1.18 -11.25 -16.99
N ARG A 304 -0.27 -11.53 -17.94
CA ARG A 304 0.09 -12.92 -18.28
C ARG A 304 0.64 -13.68 -17.07
N SER A 305 1.55 -13.06 -16.33
CA SER A 305 2.16 -13.68 -15.14
C SER A 305 1.13 -13.89 -14.03
N THR A 306 0.22 -12.94 -13.81
CA THR A 306 -0.85 -13.05 -12.81
C THR A 306 -1.79 -14.20 -13.16
N THR A 307 -2.25 -14.29 -14.41
CA THR A 307 -3.11 -15.38 -14.87
C THR A 307 -2.44 -16.74 -14.68
N ALA A 308 -1.18 -16.88 -15.09
CA ALA A 308 -0.45 -18.13 -14.93
C ALA A 308 -0.26 -18.52 -13.44
N LEU A 309 -0.03 -17.55 -12.55
CA LEU A 309 0.09 -17.81 -11.12
C LEU A 309 -1.25 -18.16 -10.47
N VAL A 310 -2.35 -17.55 -10.90
CA VAL A 310 -3.72 -17.92 -10.46
C VAL A 310 -4.01 -19.36 -10.84
N ASP A 311 -3.75 -19.75 -12.09
CA ASP A 311 -3.95 -21.13 -12.57
C ASP A 311 -3.08 -22.13 -11.80
N LEU A 312 -1.80 -21.79 -11.60
CA LEU A 312 -0.87 -22.63 -10.85
C LEU A 312 -1.35 -22.84 -9.41
N VAL A 313 -1.63 -21.76 -8.67
CA VAL A 313 -2.07 -21.84 -7.26
C VAL A 313 -3.38 -22.62 -7.14
N THR A 314 -4.31 -22.41 -8.07
CA THR A 314 -5.58 -23.15 -8.11
C THR A 314 -5.37 -24.65 -8.35
N SER A 315 -4.30 -25.05 -9.02
CA SER A 315 -3.92 -26.46 -9.22
C SER A 315 -3.29 -27.14 -8.00
N ILE A 316 -2.86 -26.35 -7.00
CA ILE A 316 -2.23 -26.89 -5.77
C ILE A 316 -3.32 -27.23 -4.76
N GLU A 317 -3.63 -28.53 -4.60
CA GLU A 317 -4.56 -28.99 -3.58
C GLU A 317 -4.13 -28.53 -2.19
N GLY A 318 -5.05 -27.93 -1.43
CA GLY A 318 -4.80 -27.40 -0.08
C GLY A 318 -4.53 -25.89 -0.01
N LEU A 319 -4.35 -25.24 -1.16
CA LEU A 319 -4.32 -23.79 -1.30
C LEU A 319 -5.50 -23.33 -2.17
N ARG A 320 -5.93 -22.09 -1.97
CA ARG A 320 -6.90 -21.42 -2.81
C ARG A 320 -6.55 -19.94 -3.02
N VAL A 321 -6.88 -19.43 -4.18
CA VAL A 321 -6.86 -17.98 -4.44
C VAL A 321 -8.06 -17.33 -3.72
N VAL A 322 -7.85 -16.19 -3.11
CA VAL A 322 -8.94 -15.44 -2.46
C VAL A 322 -9.68 -14.61 -3.52
N GLY A 323 -10.98 -14.85 -3.63
CA GLY A 323 -11.87 -14.10 -4.51
C GLY A 323 -11.53 -14.23 -6.01
N ALA A 324 -11.78 -13.14 -6.74
CA ALA A 324 -11.41 -12.96 -8.14
C ALA A 324 -10.45 -11.75 -8.22
N PRO A 325 -9.14 -11.97 -8.22
CA PRO A 325 -8.18 -10.88 -8.18
C PRO A 325 -8.23 -10.03 -9.44
N VAL A 326 -8.16 -8.71 -9.26
CA VAL A 326 -8.06 -7.72 -10.35
C VAL A 326 -6.69 -7.05 -10.26
N GLY A 327 -5.98 -6.97 -11.39
CA GLY A 327 -4.66 -6.36 -11.45
C GLY A 327 -3.55 -7.29 -10.94
N PRO A 328 -2.33 -6.77 -10.73
CA PRO A 328 -1.11 -7.56 -10.54
C PRO A 328 -0.88 -7.96 -9.07
N LEU A 329 -1.93 -8.33 -8.37
CA LEU A 329 -1.89 -8.78 -6.98
C LEU A 329 -2.58 -10.13 -6.84
N LEU A 330 -2.14 -10.93 -5.88
CA LEU A 330 -2.72 -12.24 -5.59
C LEU A 330 -2.66 -12.50 -4.08
N ALA A 331 -3.78 -12.91 -3.48
CA ALA A 331 -3.83 -13.41 -2.11
C ALA A 331 -4.16 -14.90 -2.12
N VAL A 332 -3.37 -15.68 -1.39
CA VAL A 332 -3.49 -17.13 -1.28
C VAL A 332 -3.82 -17.52 0.15
N ALA A 333 -4.88 -18.29 0.33
CA ALA A 333 -5.32 -18.81 1.62
C ALA A 333 -5.29 -20.35 1.63
N MET A 334 -5.40 -20.93 2.81
CA MET A 334 -5.66 -22.35 2.99
C MET A 334 -7.00 -22.73 2.37
N ASP A 335 -7.07 -23.87 1.70
CA ASP A 335 -8.33 -24.45 1.28
C ASP A 335 -8.90 -25.36 2.37
N ASP A 336 -9.90 -24.87 3.08
CA ASP A 336 -10.57 -25.58 4.17
C ASP A 336 -11.52 -26.68 3.67
N SER A 337 -11.79 -26.75 2.38
CA SER A 337 -12.68 -27.75 1.78
C SER A 337 -12.04 -29.14 1.66
N VAL A 338 -10.71 -29.21 1.71
CA VAL A 338 -9.98 -30.47 1.66
C VAL A 338 -9.71 -31.05 3.07
N PRO A 339 -9.46 -32.38 3.20
CA PRO A 339 -9.09 -32.99 4.46
C PRO A 339 -7.86 -32.34 5.11
N ALA A 340 -7.79 -32.38 6.46
CA ALA A 340 -6.76 -31.67 7.21
C ALA A 340 -5.31 -32.05 6.83
N ASP A 341 -5.08 -33.31 6.48
CA ASP A 341 -3.78 -33.83 6.02
C ASP A 341 -3.41 -33.38 4.59
N ARG A 342 -4.34 -32.74 3.88
CA ARG A 342 -4.12 -32.17 2.55
C ARG A 342 -4.03 -30.62 2.57
N ARG A 343 -4.40 -29.99 3.67
CA ARG A 343 -4.38 -28.54 3.82
C ARG A 343 -2.96 -28.00 3.85
N ILE A 344 -2.80 -26.77 3.38
CA ILE A 344 -1.52 -26.06 3.39
C ILE A 344 -1.74 -24.71 4.09
N ASP A 345 -1.03 -24.50 5.20
CA ASP A 345 -1.00 -23.21 5.86
C ASP A 345 -0.24 -22.19 4.98
N PRO A 346 -0.83 -21.03 4.62
CA PRO A 346 -0.20 -20.09 3.71
C PRO A 346 1.07 -19.43 4.29
N HIS A 347 1.20 -19.33 5.61
CA HIS A 347 2.38 -18.75 6.24
C HIS A 347 3.56 -19.76 6.26
N HIS A 348 3.31 -21.03 6.57
CA HIS A 348 4.32 -22.07 6.43
C HIS A 348 4.78 -22.22 4.98
N TRP A 349 3.84 -22.11 4.04
CA TRP A 349 4.16 -22.10 2.61
C TRP A 349 5.08 -20.96 2.22
N ALA A 350 4.77 -19.73 2.68
CA ALA A 350 5.60 -18.56 2.41
C ALA A 350 7.02 -18.68 3.02
N ASP A 351 7.14 -19.22 4.23
CA ASP A 351 8.45 -19.49 4.87
C ASP A 351 9.28 -20.49 4.06
N GLU A 352 8.65 -21.54 3.52
CA GLU A 352 9.32 -22.52 2.66
C GLU A 352 9.70 -21.94 1.27
N VAL A 353 8.87 -21.07 0.71
CA VAL A 353 9.19 -20.31 -0.51
C VAL A 353 10.40 -19.39 -0.26
N ARG A 354 10.44 -18.73 0.90
CA ARG A 354 11.57 -17.89 1.32
C ARG A 354 12.86 -18.69 1.44
N ALA A 355 12.81 -19.87 2.05
CA ALA A 355 13.97 -20.77 2.15
C ALA A 355 14.52 -21.21 0.78
N ARG A 356 13.71 -21.08 -0.29
CA ARG A 356 14.08 -21.38 -1.68
C ARG A 356 14.37 -20.14 -2.53
N GLY A 357 14.51 -18.97 -1.89
CA GLY A 357 15.01 -17.74 -2.51
C GLY A 357 13.98 -16.80 -3.11
N PHE A 358 12.67 -16.96 -2.81
CA PHE A 358 11.63 -15.99 -3.17
C PHE A 358 10.95 -15.46 -1.92
N LEU A 359 10.70 -14.15 -1.88
CA LEU A 359 10.07 -13.48 -0.75
C LEU A 359 8.61 -13.13 -1.07
N LEU A 360 7.70 -13.75 -0.33
CA LEU A 360 6.26 -13.44 -0.34
C LEU A 360 5.89 -12.66 0.92
N GLN A 361 4.72 -12.00 0.92
CA GLN A 361 4.26 -11.26 2.09
C GLN A 361 3.16 -12.00 2.84
N LEU A 362 3.44 -12.35 4.09
CA LEU A 362 2.46 -12.94 4.98
C LEU A 362 1.49 -11.87 5.48
N GLN A 363 0.20 -12.22 5.53
CA GLN A 363 -0.87 -11.36 6.04
C GLN A 363 -1.62 -12.12 7.13
N PRO A 364 -1.74 -11.57 8.36
CA PRO A 364 -2.48 -12.22 9.44
C PRO A 364 -3.97 -12.27 9.14
N GLY A 365 -4.67 -13.20 9.78
CA GLY A 365 -6.13 -13.17 9.81
C GLY A 365 -6.67 -11.94 10.56
N LEU A 366 -7.89 -11.54 10.27
CA LEU A 366 -8.51 -10.36 10.87
C LEU A 366 -9.95 -10.65 11.31
N ALA A 367 -10.24 -10.50 12.61
CA ALA A 367 -11.61 -10.49 13.10
C ALA A 367 -12.30 -9.18 12.71
N GLN A 368 -13.49 -9.28 12.13
CA GLN A 368 -14.29 -8.14 11.69
C GLN A 368 -15.35 -7.75 12.72
N ALA A 369 -15.87 -6.53 12.63
CA ALA A 369 -16.84 -6.00 13.59
C ALA A 369 -18.20 -6.74 13.58
N ASP A 370 -18.52 -7.45 12.50
CA ASP A 370 -19.72 -8.28 12.38
C ASP A 370 -19.56 -9.70 12.94
N GLY A 371 -18.41 -10.01 13.53
CA GLY A 371 -18.08 -11.32 14.10
C GLY A 371 -17.53 -12.32 13.09
N THR A 372 -17.43 -11.98 11.81
CA THR A 372 -16.75 -12.80 10.80
C THR A 372 -15.23 -12.64 10.89
N THR A 373 -14.48 -13.58 10.33
CA THR A 373 -13.01 -13.53 10.33
C THR A 373 -12.49 -13.72 8.91
N LEU A 374 -11.62 -12.81 8.49
CA LEU A 374 -10.81 -13.01 7.27
C LEU A 374 -9.67 -13.97 7.59
N PRO A 375 -9.44 -14.99 6.74
CA PRO A 375 -8.38 -15.97 6.97
C PRO A 375 -6.99 -15.35 6.84
N PRO A 376 -5.97 -15.97 7.45
CA PRO A 376 -4.58 -15.69 7.11
C PRO A 376 -4.32 -15.93 5.62
N THR A 377 -3.51 -15.07 5.01
CA THR A 377 -3.15 -15.20 3.60
C THR A 377 -1.67 -14.96 3.37
N THR A 378 -1.20 -15.36 2.20
CA THR A 378 0.08 -14.95 1.64
C THR A 378 -0.18 -14.13 0.38
N HIS A 379 0.41 -12.94 0.32
CA HIS A 379 0.23 -11.98 -0.75
C HIS A 379 1.42 -11.99 -1.70
N LEU A 380 1.13 -11.87 -2.99
CA LEU A 380 2.10 -11.73 -4.08
C LEU A 380 1.80 -10.43 -4.85
N THR A 381 2.83 -9.62 -5.05
CA THR A 381 2.82 -8.48 -5.98
C THR A 381 3.57 -8.90 -7.24
N ILE A 382 2.89 -8.94 -8.36
CA ILE A 382 3.40 -9.43 -9.65
C ILE A 382 3.87 -8.23 -10.48
N THR A 383 5.13 -8.25 -10.89
CA THR A 383 5.76 -7.18 -11.68
C THR A 383 6.20 -7.72 -13.05
N PRO A 384 6.57 -6.87 -14.01
CA PRO A 384 6.97 -7.34 -15.34
C PRO A 384 8.09 -8.38 -15.32
N VAL A 385 9.05 -8.24 -14.39
CA VAL A 385 10.17 -9.21 -14.27
C VAL A 385 9.73 -10.59 -13.80
N THR A 386 8.53 -10.72 -13.22
CA THR A 386 7.99 -12.02 -12.80
C THR A 386 7.86 -12.98 -13.98
N GLU A 387 7.55 -12.48 -15.18
CA GLU A 387 7.45 -13.29 -16.39
C GLU A 387 8.75 -14.04 -16.70
N GLY A 388 9.90 -13.40 -16.48
CA GLY A 388 11.21 -13.98 -16.74
C GLY A 388 11.65 -15.07 -15.74
N VAL A 389 10.99 -15.14 -14.57
CA VAL A 389 11.30 -16.14 -13.52
C VAL A 389 10.10 -17.06 -13.22
N LEU A 390 9.05 -16.99 -14.04
CA LEU A 390 7.77 -17.64 -13.77
C LEU A 390 7.90 -19.16 -13.61
N ASP A 391 8.67 -19.83 -14.45
CA ASP A 391 8.89 -21.29 -14.39
C ASP A 391 9.61 -21.68 -13.10
N GLU A 392 10.67 -20.96 -12.74
CA GLU A 392 11.41 -21.21 -11.50
C GLU A 392 10.56 -20.93 -10.27
N LEU A 393 9.85 -19.78 -10.26
CA LEU A 393 8.91 -19.43 -9.19
C LEU A 393 7.85 -20.51 -9.05
N GLY A 394 7.23 -20.95 -10.16
CA GLY A 394 6.21 -22.00 -10.16
C GLY A 394 6.71 -23.30 -9.56
N ALA A 395 7.90 -23.76 -9.95
CA ALA A 395 8.52 -24.96 -9.38
C ALA A 395 8.75 -24.82 -7.87
N VAL A 396 9.20 -23.64 -7.42
CA VAL A 396 9.40 -23.35 -5.99
C VAL A 396 8.08 -23.34 -5.22
N LEU A 397 7.02 -22.71 -5.76
CA LEU A 397 5.70 -22.66 -5.12
C LEU A 397 5.12 -24.06 -4.91
N VAL A 398 5.23 -24.94 -5.91
CA VAL A 398 4.78 -26.34 -5.82
C VAL A 398 5.63 -27.13 -4.82
N ALA A 399 6.96 -27.05 -4.90
CA ALA A 399 7.85 -27.77 -3.99
C ALA A 399 7.68 -27.33 -2.52
N ALA A 400 7.46 -26.05 -2.29
CA ALA A 400 7.19 -25.51 -0.96
C ALA A 400 5.83 -26.00 -0.42
N ALA A 401 4.80 -26.09 -1.27
CA ALA A 401 3.49 -26.62 -0.91
C ALA A 401 3.57 -28.07 -0.46
N GLU A 402 4.30 -28.93 -1.22
CA GLU A 402 4.49 -30.34 -0.84
C GLU A 402 5.27 -30.50 0.47
N ALA A 403 6.22 -29.59 0.75
CA ALA A 403 7.03 -29.66 1.97
C ALA A 403 6.24 -29.39 3.26
N VAL A 404 5.13 -28.63 3.16
CA VAL A 404 4.31 -28.23 4.32
C VAL A 404 2.88 -28.77 4.28
N ARG A 405 2.56 -29.64 3.33
CA ARG A 405 1.24 -30.26 3.21
C ARG A 405 0.88 -31.02 4.49
N GLY A 406 -0.29 -30.73 5.05
CA GLY A 406 -0.78 -31.34 6.28
C GLY A 406 -0.10 -30.86 7.56
N VAL A 407 0.86 -29.93 7.48
CA VAL A 407 1.44 -29.29 8.66
C VAL A 407 0.40 -28.32 9.24
N PRO A 408 -0.01 -28.52 10.52
CA PRO A 408 -0.97 -27.61 11.13
C PRO A 408 -0.46 -26.18 11.21
N PRO A 409 -1.33 -25.16 11.13
CA PRO A 409 -0.97 -23.77 11.43
C PRO A 409 -0.28 -23.67 12.80
N VAL A 410 0.58 -22.67 12.95
CA VAL A 410 1.19 -22.39 14.25
C VAL A 410 0.09 -22.12 15.28
N ASN A 411 0.10 -22.87 16.36
CA ASN A 411 -0.84 -22.65 17.45
C ASN A 411 -0.43 -21.43 18.27
N ALA A 412 -1.20 -20.37 18.16
CA ALA A 412 -0.95 -19.13 18.89
C ALA A 412 -0.91 -19.34 20.41
N ALA A 413 -1.68 -20.29 20.96
CA ALA A 413 -1.67 -20.59 22.39
C ALA A 413 -0.30 -21.13 22.85
N ASP A 414 0.38 -21.94 22.03
CA ASP A 414 1.71 -22.44 22.35
C ASP A 414 2.75 -21.32 22.33
N VAL A 415 2.59 -20.38 21.40
CA VAL A 415 3.47 -19.18 21.33
C VAL A 415 3.23 -18.30 22.54
N LEU A 416 1.97 -18.07 22.92
CA LEU A 416 1.59 -17.29 24.12
C LEU A 416 2.06 -17.95 25.42
N ALA A 417 1.98 -19.28 25.53
CA ALA A 417 2.43 -20.01 26.70
C ALA A 417 3.97 -19.92 26.90
N ALA A 418 4.72 -19.62 25.86
CA ALA A 418 6.16 -19.38 25.94
C ALA A 418 6.50 -17.97 26.46
N LEU A 419 5.51 -17.06 26.58
CA LEU A 419 5.72 -15.73 27.13
C LEU A 419 5.81 -15.78 28.67
N PRO A 420 6.59 -14.88 29.32
CA PRO A 420 6.64 -14.77 30.77
C PRO A 420 5.26 -14.56 31.40
N ALA A 421 4.99 -15.25 32.53
CA ALA A 421 3.72 -15.14 33.23
C ALA A 421 3.47 -13.70 33.71
N GLY A 422 2.20 -13.23 33.62
CA GLY A 422 1.82 -11.87 34.02
C GLY A 422 2.04 -10.78 32.95
N MET A 423 2.70 -11.08 31.84
CA MET A 423 2.99 -10.12 30.78
C MET A 423 1.73 -9.56 30.11
N LEU A 424 0.71 -10.40 29.93
CA LEU A 424 -0.58 -10.00 29.32
C LEU A 424 -1.47 -9.17 30.26
N GLU A 425 -1.18 -9.17 31.56
CA GLU A 425 -1.96 -8.43 32.58
C GLU A 425 -1.57 -6.95 32.65
N SER A 426 -0.36 -6.59 32.17
CA SER A 426 0.23 -5.24 32.24
C SER A 426 0.01 -4.40 30.98
N ILE A 427 -0.93 -4.71 30.11
CA ILE A 427 -1.12 -4.12 28.77
C ILE A 427 -1.28 -2.58 28.81
N GLY A 428 -1.84 -2.01 29.89
CA GLY A 428 -2.08 -0.56 30.02
C GLY A 428 -0.85 0.28 30.37
N GLU A 429 0.22 -0.35 30.87
CA GLU A 429 1.41 0.33 31.40
C GLU A 429 2.74 -0.19 30.81
N LEU A 430 2.70 -0.77 29.61
CA LEU A 430 3.87 -1.33 28.99
C LEU A 430 4.89 -0.23 28.64
N ASP A 431 5.94 -0.10 29.43
CA ASP A 431 7.06 0.78 29.14
C ASP A 431 8.01 0.19 28.07
N SER A 432 8.95 1.00 27.58
CA SER A 432 9.87 0.59 26.52
C SER A 432 10.81 -0.55 26.92
N GLU A 433 11.19 -0.63 28.22
CA GLU A 433 12.08 -1.70 28.69
C GLU A 433 11.36 -3.04 28.78
N THR A 434 10.14 -3.02 29.29
CA THR A 434 9.28 -4.21 29.33
C THR A 434 8.93 -4.69 27.92
N ALA A 435 8.60 -3.78 27.00
CA ALA A 435 8.37 -4.10 25.60
C ALA A 435 9.59 -4.75 24.93
N LEU A 436 10.79 -4.21 25.19
CA LEU A 436 12.04 -4.79 24.72
C LEU A 436 12.28 -6.20 25.29
N ALA A 437 12.07 -6.39 26.59
CA ALA A 437 12.21 -7.71 27.23
C ALA A 437 11.27 -8.75 26.61
N ILE A 438 10.03 -8.33 26.26
CA ILE A 438 9.08 -9.15 25.52
C ILE A 438 9.64 -9.55 24.15
N LEU A 439 10.07 -8.55 23.36
CA LEU A 439 10.61 -8.75 22.02
C LEU A 439 11.83 -9.69 22.02
N GLN A 440 12.71 -9.55 23.04
CA GLN A 440 13.85 -10.44 23.26
C GLN A 440 13.41 -11.85 23.66
N GLY A 441 12.43 -11.95 24.57
CA GLY A 441 11.88 -13.24 25.03
C GLY A 441 11.24 -14.07 23.92
N ILE A 442 10.63 -13.42 22.92
CA ILE A 442 10.06 -14.08 21.75
C ILE A 442 11.04 -14.20 20.57
N GLY A 443 12.31 -13.83 20.77
CA GLY A 443 13.38 -13.97 19.76
C GLY A 443 13.31 -12.98 18.58
N LEU A 444 12.53 -11.89 18.69
CA LEU A 444 12.41 -10.87 17.64
C LEU A 444 13.51 -9.81 17.68
N VAL A 445 14.14 -9.62 18.81
CA VAL A 445 15.32 -8.75 18.97
C VAL A 445 16.45 -9.61 19.50
N SER A 446 17.36 -10.00 18.63
CA SER A 446 18.67 -10.55 18.98
C SER A 446 19.74 -9.47 18.73
N ALA A 447 20.92 -9.64 19.28
CA ALA A 447 22.06 -8.70 19.19
C ALA A 447 22.58 -8.45 17.75
N GLY A 448 21.75 -8.54 16.71
CA GLY A 448 22.07 -8.41 15.29
C GLY A 448 20.94 -7.93 14.40
N ALA A 449 19.86 -7.36 14.95
CA ALA A 449 18.78 -6.62 14.24
C ALA A 449 18.29 -7.21 12.92
N GLY A 450 17.91 -8.48 12.86
CA GLY A 450 17.21 -9.07 11.70
C GLY A 450 15.87 -9.67 12.12
N LEU A 451 14.87 -9.62 11.23
CA LEU A 451 13.65 -10.38 11.41
C LEU A 451 13.97 -11.90 11.38
N PRO A 452 13.17 -12.75 12.06
CA PRO A 452 13.36 -14.20 12.03
C PRO A 452 13.33 -14.75 10.61
N ASP A 453 14.07 -15.83 10.37
CA ASP A 453 14.05 -16.54 9.07
C ASP A 453 12.66 -17.16 8.79
N ARG A 454 11.94 -17.56 9.83
CA ARG A 454 10.56 -18.06 9.76
C ARG A 454 9.60 -17.06 10.38
N MET A 455 8.67 -16.59 9.58
CA MET A 455 7.71 -15.55 9.96
C MET A 455 6.36 -16.10 10.43
N ALA A 456 6.01 -17.36 10.12
CA ALA A 456 4.73 -17.94 10.51
C ALA A 456 4.48 -17.87 12.04
N PRO A 457 5.43 -18.21 12.94
CA PRO A 457 5.23 -18.07 14.39
C PRO A 457 5.00 -16.62 14.82
N PHE A 458 5.69 -15.67 14.18
CA PHE A 458 5.53 -14.26 14.48
C PHE A 458 4.13 -13.74 14.08
N LEU A 459 3.63 -14.12 12.90
CA LEU A 459 2.28 -13.73 12.47
C LEU A 459 1.20 -14.37 13.35
N ALA A 460 1.40 -15.61 13.78
CA ALA A 460 0.49 -16.26 14.73
C ALA A 460 0.43 -15.51 16.07
N LEU A 461 1.56 -15.02 16.57
CA LEU A 461 1.62 -14.20 17.77
C LEU A 461 0.89 -12.86 17.58
N ILE A 462 1.17 -12.14 16.46
CA ILE A 462 0.47 -10.89 16.12
C ILE A 462 -1.05 -11.10 16.10
N ALA A 463 -1.52 -12.18 15.50
CA ALA A 463 -2.94 -12.47 15.38
C ALA A 463 -3.60 -12.82 16.74
N ALA A 464 -2.84 -13.32 17.71
CA ALA A 464 -3.32 -13.77 19.01
C ALA A 464 -3.30 -12.68 20.09
N LEU A 465 -2.43 -11.69 19.96
CA LEU A 465 -2.31 -10.61 20.93
C LEU A 465 -3.40 -9.54 20.71
N PRO A 466 -3.87 -8.88 21.80
CA PRO A 466 -4.73 -7.70 21.66
C PRO A 466 -4.06 -6.61 20.81
N ALA A 467 -4.80 -5.99 19.90
CA ALA A 467 -4.28 -5.00 18.98
C ALA A 467 -3.44 -3.88 19.65
N PRO A 468 -3.86 -3.26 20.79
CA PRO A 468 -3.05 -2.23 21.45
C PRO A 468 -1.67 -2.72 21.90
N LEU A 469 -1.57 -3.97 22.35
CA LEU A 469 -0.29 -4.58 22.73
C LEU A 469 0.59 -4.83 21.52
N THR A 470 0.02 -5.40 20.46
CA THR A 470 0.73 -5.65 19.21
C THR A 470 1.28 -4.35 18.62
N GLU A 471 0.45 -3.30 18.54
CA GLU A 471 0.85 -1.98 18.05
C GLU A 471 2.02 -1.39 18.87
N ARG A 472 1.97 -1.54 20.20
CA ARG A 472 3.05 -1.08 21.08
C ARG A 472 4.36 -1.84 20.84
N LEU A 473 4.29 -3.18 20.73
CA LEU A 473 5.46 -4.02 20.47
C LEU A 473 6.07 -3.75 19.10
N LEU A 474 5.24 -3.60 18.06
CA LEU A 474 5.72 -3.26 16.70
C LEU A 474 6.35 -1.86 16.65
N THR A 475 5.79 -0.90 17.40
CA THR A 475 6.36 0.46 17.53
C THR A 475 7.74 0.39 18.17
N GLU A 476 7.87 -0.35 19.27
CA GLU A 476 9.14 -0.52 19.99
C GLU A 476 10.17 -1.24 19.10
N LEU A 477 9.77 -2.32 18.42
CA LEU A 477 10.64 -3.05 17.49
C LEU A 477 11.26 -2.12 16.44
N LEU A 478 10.42 -1.29 15.78
CA LEU A 478 10.89 -0.38 14.75
C LEU A 478 11.75 0.75 15.31
N ALA A 479 11.38 1.31 16.46
CA ALA A 479 12.17 2.36 17.13
C ALA A 479 13.56 1.85 17.49
N ARG A 480 13.67 0.64 18.03
CA ARG A 480 14.95 0.01 18.39
C ARG A 480 15.82 -0.36 17.19
N ALA A 481 15.21 -0.70 16.06
CA ALA A 481 15.94 -1.04 14.83
C ALA A 481 16.82 0.13 14.32
N VAL A 482 16.45 1.38 14.63
CA VAL A 482 17.18 2.59 14.21
C VAL A 482 17.85 3.33 15.37
N GLU A 483 17.83 2.74 16.57
CA GLU A 483 18.47 3.34 17.75
C GLU A 483 20.00 3.41 17.57
N PRO A 484 20.64 4.57 17.85
CA PRO A 484 22.09 4.66 17.78
C PRO A 484 22.74 3.63 18.71
N GLN A 485 23.69 2.87 18.17
CA GLN A 485 24.50 1.97 19.00
C GLN A 485 25.52 2.77 19.80
N ALA A 486 25.69 2.41 21.08
CA ALA A 486 26.60 3.07 22.00
C ALA A 486 28.09 2.87 21.62
#